data_65f82755583acc746f25fcf88602d6aa
#
_entry.id   65f82755583acc746f25fcf88602d6aa
#
_cell.length_a   1.000
_cell.length_b   1.000
_cell.length_c   1.000
_cell.angle_alpha   90.00
_cell.angle_beta   90.00
_cell.angle_gamma   90.00
#
_symmetry.space_group_name_H-M   'P 1'
#
loop_
_entity.id
_entity.type
_entity.pdbx_description
1 polymer ?
#
loop_
_entity_poly.entity_id
_entity_poly.type
_entity_poly.pdbx_seq_one_letter_code
_entity_poly.pdbx_strand_id
1 'polypeptide(L)'
;MKLFLDTANVDEIRKANEMGVICGVTTNPSLIAKEGRDYAETLKEITSIVDGPISGEVKATTLDAAGMIKEGRAIYALDPAHMVVKIPMTAEGLKAIKVLSSEGIPTNCTLIFSANQALLAARAGAAYVSPFLGRLDDIGQPGIDLIQTIAEMFGNYPDIHTEIISASVRNTAHVLGCARAGAD
;
A
#
# COMPACT_ATOMS: atom_id res chain seq x y z
N MET A 1 -14.48 5.82 -2.57
CA MET A 1 -13.53 4.78 -2.08
C MET A 1 -13.20 3.82 -3.22
N LYS A 2 -11.94 3.63 -3.49
CA LYS A 2 -11.41 2.67 -4.45
C LYS A 2 -11.26 1.29 -3.77
N LEU A 3 -11.41 0.20 -4.52
CA LEU A 3 -11.25 -1.15 -3.99
C LEU A 3 -9.97 -1.77 -4.53
N PHE A 4 -9.12 -2.24 -3.62
CA PHE A 4 -7.90 -2.97 -3.91
C PHE A 4 -8.02 -4.43 -3.45
N LEU A 5 -7.42 -5.34 -4.20
CA LEU A 5 -7.20 -6.70 -3.74
C LEU A 5 -5.83 -6.83 -3.07
N ASP A 6 -5.78 -7.51 -1.92
CA ASP A 6 -4.52 -7.87 -1.25
C ASP A 6 -4.22 -9.36 -1.44
N THR A 7 -3.68 -9.71 -2.59
CA THR A 7 -3.37 -11.08 -2.98
C THR A 7 -2.27 -11.15 -4.04
N ALA A 8 -1.63 -12.30 -4.17
CA ALA A 8 -0.71 -12.63 -5.27
C ALA A 8 -1.28 -13.75 -6.17
N ASN A 9 -2.50 -14.23 -5.87
CA ASN A 9 -3.15 -15.25 -6.67
C ASN A 9 -3.74 -14.64 -7.94
N VAL A 10 -3.12 -14.95 -9.08
CA VAL A 10 -3.46 -14.35 -10.37
C VAL A 10 -4.88 -14.72 -10.83
N ASP A 11 -5.36 -15.92 -10.50
CA ASP A 11 -6.71 -16.34 -10.89
C ASP A 11 -7.79 -15.59 -10.08
N GLU A 12 -7.55 -15.32 -8.80
CA GLU A 12 -8.40 -14.44 -8.00
C GLU A 12 -8.45 -13.03 -8.55
N ILE A 13 -7.27 -12.49 -8.92
CA ILE A 13 -7.16 -11.15 -9.51
C ILE A 13 -7.94 -11.06 -10.82
N ARG A 14 -7.81 -12.05 -11.73
CA ARG A 14 -8.56 -12.06 -12.99
C ARG A 14 -10.08 -12.06 -12.75
N LYS A 15 -10.57 -12.94 -11.89
CA LYS A 15 -12.00 -13.02 -11.55
C LYS A 15 -12.54 -11.72 -10.97
N ALA A 16 -11.77 -11.07 -10.08
CA ALA A 16 -12.18 -9.81 -9.49
C ALA A 16 -12.10 -8.65 -10.49
N ASN A 17 -11.10 -8.65 -11.38
CA ASN A 17 -10.96 -7.63 -12.43
C ASN A 17 -12.10 -7.72 -13.45
N GLU A 18 -12.59 -8.93 -13.77
CA GLU A 18 -13.77 -9.14 -14.64
C GLU A 18 -15.04 -8.50 -14.09
N MET A 19 -15.16 -8.33 -12.76
CA MET A 19 -16.30 -7.63 -12.15
C MET A 19 -16.26 -6.10 -12.39
N GLY A 20 -15.12 -5.54 -12.83
CA GLY A 20 -14.96 -4.12 -13.15
C GLY A 20 -15.03 -3.18 -11.94
N VAL A 21 -14.79 -3.68 -10.72
CA VAL A 21 -14.92 -2.89 -9.49
C VAL A 21 -13.61 -2.67 -8.74
N ILE A 22 -12.55 -3.42 -9.06
CA ILE A 22 -11.24 -3.20 -8.46
C ILE A 22 -10.45 -2.12 -9.19
N CYS A 23 -9.69 -1.35 -8.43
CA CYS A 23 -8.88 -0.24 -8.94
C CYS A 23 -7.39 -0.52 -8.91
N GLY A 24 -6.96 -1.57 -8.19
CA GLY A 24 -5.55 -1.91 -8.05
C GLY A 24 -5.35 -3.16 -7.20
N VAL A 25 -4.08 -3.51 -7.01
CA VAL A 25 -3.68 -4.69 -6.22
C VAL A 25 -2.55 -4.31 -5.27
N THR A 26 -2.62 -4.80 -4.05
CA THR A 26 -1.48 -4.79 -3.12
C THR A 26 -0.94 -6.19 -2.96
N THR A 27 0.37 -6.32 -2.95
CA THR A 27 1.07 -7.58 -2.71
C THR A 27 2.12 -7.41 -1.61
N ASN A 28 2.75 -8.51 -1.25
CA ASN A 28 3.97 -8.52 -0.46
C ASN A 28 4.76 -9.81 -0.75
N PRO A 29 6.07 -9.87 -0.38
CA PRO A 29 6.88 -11.05 -0.67
C PRO A 29 6.33 -12.37 -0.10
N SER A 30 5.66 -12.32 1.06
CA SER A 30 5.09 -13.51 1.68
C SER A 30 3.88 -14.05 0.92
N LEU A 31 3.04 -13.18 0.37
CA LEU A 31 1.91 -13.59 -0.48
C LEU A 31 2.41 -14.26 -1.76
N ILE A 32 3.40 -13.66 -2.43
CA ILE A 32 3.98 -14.22 -3.65
C ILE A 32 4.68 -15.55 -3.39
N ALA A 33 5.43 -15.65 -2.28
CA ALA A 33 6.08 -16.89 -1.89
C ALA A 33 5.11 -18.04 -1.62
N LYS A 34 3.92 -17.78 -1.09
CA LYS A 34 2.86 -18.78 -0.88
C LYS A 34 2.35 -19.39 -2.20
N GLU A 35 2.35 -18.60 -3.27
CA GLU A 35 1.98 -19.07 -4.61
C GLU A 35 3.11 -19.89 -5.28
N GLY A 36 4.30 -19.97 -4.67
CA GLY A 36 5.44 -20.71 -5.20
C GLY A 36 6.02 -20.11 -6.49
N ARG A 37 5.83 -18.81 -6.72
CA ARG A 37 6.17 -18.13 -7.97
C ARG A 37 7.31 -17.14 -7.80
N ASP A 38 7.97 -16.80 -8.91
CA ASP A 38 8.96 -15.72 -8.95
C ASP A 38 8.32 -14.37 -8.69
N TYR A 39 8.99 -13.53 -7.92
CA TYR A 39 8.48 -12.23 -7.49
C TYR A 39 8.27 -11.26 -8.66
N ALA A 40 9.28 -11.11 -9.51
CA ALA A 40 9.23 -10.16 -10.61
C ALA A 40 8.27 -10.61 -11.72
N GLU A 41 8.25 -11.90 -12.04
CA GLU A 41 7.31 -12.47 -13.01
C GLU A 41 5.85 -12.33 -12.56
N THR A 42 5.59 -12.56 -11.28
CA THR A 42 4.23 -12.41 -10.73
C THR A 42 3.77 -10.96 -10.79
N LEU A 43 4.60 -9.99 -10.41
CA LEU A 43 4.25 -8.57 -10.52
C LEU A 43 3.96 -8.15 -11.96
N LYS A 44 4.79 -8.55 -12.92
CA LYS A 44 4.56 -8.28 -14.35
C LYS A 44 3.26 -8.90 -14.86
N GLU A 45 2.91 -10.10 -14.43
CA GLU A 45 1.65 -10.70 -14.81
C GLU A 45 0.46 -9.93 -14.23
N ILE A 46 0.54 -9.51 -12.96
CA ILE A 46 -0.51 -8.72 -12.32
C ILE A 46 -0.71 -7.38 -13.06
N THR A 47 0.38 -6.67 -13.43
CA THR A 47 0.27 -5.41 -14.19
C THR A 47 -0.34 -5.61 -15.57
N SER A 48 -0.22 -6.80 -16.17
CA SER A 48 -0.86 -7.13 -17.44
C SER A 48 -2.38 -7.38 -17.33
N ILE A 49 -2.90 -7.60 -16.11
CA ILE A 49 -4.31 -7.92 -15.87
C ILE A 49 -5.08 -6.69 -15.39
N VAL A 50 -4.49 -5.91 -14.49
CA VAL A 50 -5.16 -4.78 -13.82
C VAL A 50 -4.54 -3.48 -14.30
N ASP A 51 -5.35 -2.65 -14.94
CA ASP A 51 -4.98 -1.28 -15.32
C ASP A 51 -5.18 -0.34 -14.12
N GLY A 52 -4.17 -0.29 -13.26
CA GLY A 52 -4.20 0.49 -12.03
C GLY A 52 -2.94 0.31 -11.17
N PRO A 53 -2.85 0.98 -10.03
CA PRO A 53 -1.67 0.90 -9.16
C PRO A 53 -1.48 -0.49 -8.55
N ILE A 54 -0.30 -1.05 -8.71
CA ILE A 54 0.10 -2.35 -8.18
C ILE A 54 1.23 -2.15 -7.17
N SER A 55 0.98 -2.45 -5.90
CA SER A 55 1.99 -2.31 -4.85
C SER A 55 2.89 -3.54 -4.76
N GLY A 56 4.17 -3.38 -5.13
CA GLY A 56 5.24 -4.36 -4.91
C GLY A 56 6.11 -3.93 -3.72
N GLU A 57 6.29 -4.80 -2.72
CA GLU A 57 6.96 -4.47 -1.47
C GLU A 57 8.45 -4.86 -1.51
N VAL A 58 9.31 -4.00 -0.96
CA VAL A 58 10.72 -4.33 -0.71
C VAL A 58 10.84 -5.52 0.26
N LYS A 59 11.97 -6.22 0.23
CA LYS A 59 12.18 -7.40 1.08
C LYS A 59 12.18 -7.01 2.56
N ALA A 60 11.55 -7.82 3.40
CA ALA A 60 11.53 -7.63 4.85
C ALA A 60 12.93 -7.69 5.50
N THR A 61 13.91 -8.27 4.82
CA THR A 61 15.31 -8.36 5.28
C THR A 61 16.14 -7.12 4.93
N THR A 62 15.62 -6.22 4.09
CA THR A 62 16.30 -4.96 3.71
C THR A 62 15.93 -3.89 4.72
N LEU A 63 16.85 -3.55 5.62
CA LEU A 63 16.58 -2.71 6.78
C LEU A 63 17.06 -1.26 6.63
N ASP A 64 17.95 -0.98 5.67
CA ASP A 64 18.52 0.35 5.45
C ASP A 64 17.91 1.04 4.24
N ALA A 65 17.94 2.38 4.24
CA ALA A 65 17.36 3.20 3.19
C ALA A 65 17.99 2.95 1.82
N ALA A 66 19.30 2.76 1.74
CA ALA A 66 20.00 2.56 0.47
C ALA A 66 19.57 1.25 -0.22
N GLY A 67 19.42 0.18 0.56
CA GLY A 67 18.89 -1.09 0.08
C GLY A 67 17.43 -0.96 -0.40
N MET A 68 16.56 -0.30 0.40
CA MET A 68 15.17 -0.08 0.02
C MET A 68 15.04 0.77 -1.25
N ILE A 69 15.87 1.80 -1.43
CA ILE A 69 15.90 2.63 -2.64
C ILE A 69 16.31 1.79 -3.86
N LYS A 70 17.37 0.99 -3.72
CA LYS A 70 17.84 0.11 -4.80
C LYS A 70 16.75 -0.89 -5.22
N GLU A 71 16.13 -1.56 -4.28
CA GLU A 71 15.04 -2.50 -4.54
C GLU A 71 13.81 -1.78 -5.11
N GLY A 72 13.47 -0.62 -4.57
CA GLY A 72 12.34 0.19 -5.03
C GLY A 72 12.47 0.60 -6.50
N ARG A 73 13.65 1.06 -6.91
CA ARG A 73 13.92 1.36 -8.33
C ARG A 73 13.79 0.13 -9.23
N ALA A 74 14.25 -1.04 -8.75
CA ALA A 74 14.12 -2.29 -9.49
C ALA A 74 12.66 -2.75 -9.61
N ILE A 75 11.86 -2.61 -8.56
CA ILE A 75 10.43 -2.91 -8.57
C ILE A 75 9.70 -1.96 -9.54
N TYR A 76 9.93 -0.66 -9.43
CA TYR A 76 9.32 0.34 -10.31
C TYR A 76 9.65 0.10 -11.79
N ALA A 77 10.89 -0.30 -12.10
CA ALA A 77 11.33 -0.58 -13.46
C ALA A 77 10.65 -1.80 -14.12
N LEU A 78 9.91 -2.64 -13.35
CA LEU A 78 9.16 -3.76 -13.92
C LEU A 78 8.01 -3.28 -14.82
N ASP A 79 7.32 -2.22 -14.40
CA ASP A 79 6.26 -1.55 -15.16
C ASP A 79 6.01 -0.14 -14.57
N PRO A 80 6.70 0.90 -15.05
CA PRO A 80 6.59 2.27 -14.52
C PRO A 80 5.19 2.89 -14.62
N ALA A 81 4.30 2.35 -15.45
CA ALA A 81 2.93 2.85 -15.57
C ALA A 81 2.03 2.42 -14.40
N HIS A 82 2.32 1.27 -13.78
CA HIS A 82 1.45 0.67 -12.79
C HIS A 82 2.11 0.45 -11.42
N MET A 83 3.44 0.29 -11.38
CA MET A 83 4.13 -0.09 -10.14
C MET A 83 4.18 1.04 -9.12
N VAL A 84 3.79 0.69 -7.89
CA VAL A 84 3.94 1.48 -6.67
C VAL A 84 4.86 0.72 -5.72
N VAL A 85 5.90 1.36 -5.20
CA VAL A 85 6.88 0.72 -4.32
C VAL A 85 6.37 0.74 -2.89
N LYS A 86 6.10 -0.44 -2.31
CA LYS A 86 5.61 -0.56 -0.94
C LYS A 86 6.79 -0.66 0.03
N ILE A 87 6.82 0.24 1.03
CA ILE A 87 7.93 0.46 1.96
C ILE A 87 7.41 0.48 3.40
N PRO A 88 8.05 -0.25 4.35
CA PRO A 88 7.61 -0.26 5.74
C PRO A 88 7.83 1.09 6.44
N MET A 89 6.93 1.43 7.37
CA MET A 89 6.99 2.64 8.19
C MET A 89 8.09 2.54 9.24
N THR A 90 9.31 2.87 8.85
CA THR A 90 10.50 2.98 9.71
C THR A 90 11.24 4.27 9.41
N ALA A 91 12.19 4.65 10.25
CA ALA A 91 13.03 5.84 9.98
C ALA A 91 13.78 5.69 8.65
N GLU A 92 14.33 4.51 8.35
CA GLU A 92 15.00 4.23 7.08
C GLU A 92 14.00 4.16 5.91
N GLY A 93 12.79 3.63 6.15
CA GLY A 93 11.72 3.65 5.15
C GLY A 93 11.29 5.06 4.77
N LEU A 94 11.17 5.98 5.72
CA LEU A 94 10.87 7.39 5.43
C LEU A 94 11.96 8.07 4.58
N LYS A 95 13.25 7.79 4.85
CA LYS A 95 14.35 8.27 4.01
C LYS A 95 14.24 7.72 2.59
N ALA A 96 13.93 6.42 2.44
CA ALA A 96 13.75 5.79 1.13
C ALA A 96 12.56 6.39 0.38
N ILE A 97 11.41 6.58 1.04
CA ILE A 97 10.23 7.22 0.45
C ILE A 97 10.58 8.63 -0.05
N LYS A 98 11.30 9.43 0.75
CA LYS A 98 11.70 10.78 0.36
C LYS A 98 12.53 10.82 -0.91
N VAL A 99 13.48 9.89 -1.06
CA VAL A 99 14.33 9.80 -2.26
C VAL A 99 13.51 9.35 -3.47
N LEU A 100 12.76 8.23 -3.34
CA LEU A 100 11.96 7.69 -4.44
C LEU A 100 10.90 8.68 -4.91
N SER A 101 10.22 9.37 -3.99
CA SER A 101 9.26 10.42 -4.33
C SER A 101 9.90 11.57 -5.10
N SER A 102 11.13 11.99 -4.74
CA SER A 102 11.86 13.04 -5.49
C SER A 102 12.27 12.61 -6.90
N GLU A 103 12.30 11.31 -7.16
CA GLU A 103 12.56 10.71 -8.47
C GLU A 103 11.27 10.46 -9.28
N GLY A 104 10.10 10.85 -8.74
CA GLY A 104 8.80 10.59 -9.37
C GLY A 104 8.31 9.14 -9.24
N ILE A 105 8.92 8.33 -8.36
CA ILE A 105 8.52 6.95 -8.11
C ILE A 105 7.46 6.93 -7.00
N PRO A 106 6.22 6.52 -7.28
CA PRO A 106 5.16 6.47 -6.28
C PRO A 106 5.44 5.39 -5.23
N THR A 107 5.17 5.72 -3.96
CA THR A 107 5.39 4.81 -2.84
C THR A 107 4.11 4.60 -2.02
N ASN A 108 3.97 3.39 -1.45
CA ASN A 108 2.94 3.02 -0.48
C ASN A 108 3.61 2.73 0.86
N CYS A 109 3.47 3.64 1.84
CA CYS A 109 4.00 3.42 3.17
C CYS A 109 3.12 2.45 3.94
N THR A 110 3.64 1.26 4.23
CA THR A 110 2.91 0.18 4.91
C THR A 110 3.27 0.03 6.38
N LEU A 111 2.53 -0.80 7.11
CA LEU A 111 2.70 -1.04 8.55
C LEU A 111 2.51 0.24 9.37
N ILE A 112 1.46 0.97 9.05
CA ILE A 112 1.05 2.17 9.78
C ILE A 112 0.04 1.78 10.85
N PHE A 113 0.32 2.18 12.10
CA PHE A 113 -0.48 1.89 13.29
C PHE A 113 -0.87 3.14 14.08
N SER A 114 -0.52 4.34 13.60
CA SER A 114 -0.94 5.61 14.19
C SER A 114 -1.08 6.70 13.15
N ALA A 115 -1.91 7.71 13.43
CA ALA A 115 -2.08 8.86 12.55
C ALA A 115 -0.79 9.68 12.40
N ASN A 116 0.04 9.76 13.45
CA ASN A 116 1.34 10.42 13.38
C ASN A 116 2.28 9.75 12.37
N GLN A 117 2.28 8.41 12.30
CA GLN A 117 3.04 7.67 11.30
C GLN A 117 2.55 7.98 9.88
N ALA A 118 1.24 8.04 9.68
CA ALA A 118 0.65 8.41 8.38
C ALA A 118 1.06 9.82 7.96
N LEU A 119 1.05 10.79 8.88
CA LEU A 119 1.48 12.16 8.61
C LEU A 119 2.95 12.25 8.22
N LEU A 120 3.83 11.52 8.93
CA LEU A 120 5.25 11.46 8.58
C LEU A 120 5.48 10.87 7.18
N ALA A 121 4.76 9.80 6.84
CA ALA A 121 4.83 9.19 5.52
C ALA A 121 4.34 10.14 4.42
N ALA A 122 3.23 10.84 4.62
CA ALA A 122 2.71 11.85 3.70
C ALA A 122 3.72 12.99 3.49
N ARG A 123 4.33 13.49 4.57
CA ARG A 123 5.36 14.55 4.49
C ARG A 123 6.68 14.07 3.88
N ALA A 124 6.98 12.78 3.92
CA ALA A 124 8.07 12.19 3.15
C ALA A 124 7.76 12.10 1.64
N GLY A 125 6.50 12.24 1.24
CA GLY A 125 6.05 12.22 -0.15
C GLY A 125 5.46 10.89 -0.60
N ALA A 126 4.98 10.05 0.34
CA ALA A 126 4.26 8.82 -0.01
C ALA A 126 3.00 9.13 -0.81
N ALA A 127 2.78 8.42 -1.93
CA ALA A 127 1.54 8.52 -2.70
C ALA A 127 0.38 7.83 -1.97
N TYR A 128 0.69 6.77 -1.22
CA TYR A 128 -0.27 6.01 -0.44
C TYR A 128 0.24 5.72 0.96
N VAL A 129 -0.68 5.60 1.91
CA VAL A 129 -0.43 5.04 3.24
C VAL A 129 -1.35 3.85 3.47
N SER A 130 -0.81 2.79 4.09
CA SER A 130 -1.59 1.59 4.41
C SER A 130 -1.68 1.39 5.93
N PRO A 131 -2.67 2.01 6.60
CA PRO A 131 -2.95 1.79 8.02
C PRO A 131 -3.61 0.42 8.24
N PHE A 132 -3.13 -0.31 9.29
CA PHE A 132 -3.49 -1.70 9.56
C PHE A 132 -4.61 -1.80 10.58
N LEU A 133 -5.85 -1.50 10.17
CA LEU A 133 -7.00 -1.45 11.08
C LEU A 133 -7.29 -2.79 11.77
N GLY A 134 -7.29 -3.91 11.06
CA GLY A 134 -7.62 -5.21 11.65
C GLY A 134 -6.62 -5.70 12.69
N ARG A 135 -5.34 -5.31 12.58
CA ARG A 135 -4.35 -5.62 13.62
C ARG A 135 -4.53 -4.80 14.89
N LEU A 136 -5.10 -3.61 14.79
CA LEU A 136 -5.50 -2.83 15.97
C LEU A 136 -6.68 -3.48 16.67
N ASP A 137 -7.66 -3.99 15.92
CA ASP A 137 -8.77 -4.74 16.51
C ASP A 137 -8.29 -6.00 17.24
N ASP A 138 -7.28 -6.70 16.71
CA ASP A 138 -6.69 -7.89 17.33
C ASP A 138 -6.15 -7.59 18.76
N ILE A 139 -5.80 -6.34 19.05
CA ILE A 139 -5.31 -5.90 20.36
C ILE A 139 -6.33 -5.03 21.15
N GLY A 140 -7.59 -5.04 20.71
CA GLY A 140 -8.69 -4.35 21.38
C GLY A 140 -8.73 -2.83 21.15
N GLN A 141 -8.08 -2.33 20.09
CA GLN A 141 -8.16 -0.93 19.69
C GLN A 141 -9.04 -0.82 18.43
N PRO A 142 -10.06 0.07 18.41
CA PRO A 142 -10.95 0.19 17.25
C PRO A 142 -10.17 0.72 16.02
N GLY A 143 -9.87 -0.18 15.08
CA GLY A 143 -9.04 0.13 13.91
C GLY A 143 -9.66 1.15 12.95
N ILE A 144 -11.00 1.23 12.90
CA ILE A 144 -11.71 2.25 12.11
C ILE A 144 -11.42 3.67 12.60
N ASP A 145 -11.22 3.88 13.90
CA ASP A 145 -10.91 5.20 14.44
C ASP A 145 -9.56 5.72 13.93
N LEU A 146 -8.60 4.82 13.66
CA LEU A 146 -7.35 5.18 13.01
C LEU A 146 -7.58 5.72 11.59
N ILE A 147 -8.41 5.02 10.81
CA ILE A 147 -8.73 5.44 9.42
C ILE A 147 -9.40 6.81 9.42
N GLN A 148 -10.42 6.99 10.26
CA GLN A 148 -11.13 8.25 10.41
C GLN A 148 -10.18 9.39 10.82
N THR A 149 -9.35 9.17 11.83
CA THR A 149 -8.38 10.17 12.30
C THR A 149 -7.40 10.59 11.19
N ILE A 150 -6.90 9.63 10.38
CA ILE A 150 -6.01 9.94 9.27
C ILE A 150 -6.74 10.76 8.20
N ALA A 151 -7.95 10.37 7.82
CA ALA A 151 -8.75 11.06 6.80
C ALA A 151 -9.07 12.51 7.23
N GLU A 152 -9.53 12.70 8.47
CA GLU A 152 -9.78 14.03 9.03
C GLU A 152 -8.51 14.88 9.08
N MET A 153 -7.39 14.28 9.50
CA MET A 153 -6.11 14.99 9.57
C MET A 153 -5.63 15.41 8.17
N PHE A 154 -5.67 14.50 7.18
CA PHE A 154 -5.25 14.82 5.81
C PHE A 154 -6.16 15.89 5.18
N GLY A 155 -7.47 15.84 5.47
CA GLY A 155 -8.42 16.86 5.02
C GLY A 155 -8.13 18.29 5.50
N ASN A 156 -7.37 18.45 6.59
CA ASN A 156 -6.97 19.76 7.09
C ASN A 156 -5.78 20.38 6.31
N TYR A 157 -5.11 19.61 5.45
CA TYR A 157 -3.91 20.04 4.75
C TYR A 157 -4.07 19.85 3.23
N PRO A 158 -4.43 20.92 2.48
CA PRO A 158 -4.70 20.82 1.04
C PRO A 158 -3.48 20.47 0.18
N ASP A 159 -2.28 20.52 0.76
CA ASP A 159 -1.04 20.12 0.13
C ASP A 159 -0.68 18.64 0.35
N ILE A 160 -1.48 17.90 1.13
CA ILE A 160 -1.36 16.45 1.27
C ILE A 160 -2.28 15.78 0.25
N HIS A 161 -1.67 15.07 -0.72
CA HIS A 161 -2.37 14.30 -1.75
C HIS A 161 -2.21 12.79 -1.56
N THR A 162 -1.73 12.38 -0.40
CA THR A 162 -1.52 10.98 -0.03
C THR A 162 -2.87 10.29 0.16
N GLU A 163 -3.12 9.21 -0.57
CA GLU A 163 -4.34 8.41 -0.47
C GLU A 163 -4.23 7.34 0.64
N ILE A 164 -5.36 6.98 1.24
CA ILE A 164 -5.45 5.99 2.33
C ILE A 164 -5.94 4.66 1.77
N ILE A 165 -5.07 3.65 1.75
CA ILE A 165 -5.42 2.26 1.44
C ILE A 165 -5.57 1.51 2.77
N SER A 166 -6.78 1.38 3.27
CA SER A 166 -7.06 0.65 4.52
C SER A 166 -6.61 -0.81 4.43
N ALA A 167 -5.66 -1.22 5.27
CA ALA A 167 -5.03 -2.53 5.23
C ALA A 167 -5.49 -3.44 6.38
N SER A 168 -5.33 -4.76 6.20
CA SER A 168 -5.76 -5.75 7.19
C SER A 168 -7.27 -5.75 7.43
N VAL A 169 -8.04 -5.50 6.38
CA VAL A 169 -9.52 -5.58 6.40
C VAL A 169 -9.94 -7.02 6.63
N ARG A 170 -10.82 -7.28 7.60
CA ARG A 170 -11.18 -8.64 8.04
C ARG A 170 -12.60 -9.05 7.66
N ASN A 171 -13.49 -8.10 7.40
CA ASN A 171 -14.91 -8.35 7.18
C ASN A 171 -15.58 -7.18 6.46
N THR A 172 -16.83 -7.38 6.04
CA THR A 172 -17.61 -6.36 5.31
C THR A 172 -17.96 -5.13 6.17
N ALA A 173 -18.03 -5.26 7.50
CA ALA A 173 -18.24 -4.10 8.37
C ALA A 173 -17.03 -3.16 8.36
N HIS A 174 -15.80 -3.71 8.26
CA HIS A 174 -14.59 -2.90 8.04
C HIS A 174 -14.66 -2.14 6.72
N VAL A 175 -15.09 -2.78 5.62
CA VAL A 175 -15.23 -2.11 4.30
C VAL A 175 -16.19 -0.92 4.41
N LEU A 176 -17.37 -1.14 5.00
CA LEU A 176 -18.34 -0.07 5.22
C LEU A 176 -17.80 1.02 6.14
N GLY A 177 -17.13 0.62 7.23
CA GLY A 177 -16.50 1.55 8.16
C GLY A 177 -15.44 2.43 7.49
N CYS A 178 -14.55 1.85 6.67
CA CYS A 178 -13.54 2.57 5.90
C CYS A 178 -14.17 3.57 4.91
N ALA A 179 -15.22 3.14 4.21
CA ALA A 179 -15.94 4.02 3.28
C ALA A 179 -16.56 5.23 4.00
N ARG A 180 -17.13 5.02 5.19
CA ARG A 180 -17.72 6.10 6.02
C ARG A 180 -16.67 7.00 6.66
N ALA A 181 -15.51 6.45 6.98
CA ALA A 181 -14.38 7.16 7.59
C ALA A 181 -13.64 8.07 6.60
N GLY A 182 -13.87 7.90 5.29
CA GLY A 182 -13.23 8.72 4.27
C GLY A 182 -11.92 8.12 3.72
N ALA A 183 -11.75 6.79 3.76
CA ALA A 183 -10.70 6.13 2.99
C ALA A 183 -10.91 6.31 1.48
N ASP A 184 -9.79 6.39 0.70
CA ASP A 184 -9.79 6.67 -0.75
C ASP A 184 -10.23 5.50 -1.63
#